data_3576d809af7b42595b43912ab23c3b42
#
_entry.id   3576d809af7b42595b43912ab23c3b42
#
_cell.length_a   1.000
_cell.length_b   1.000
_cell.length_c   1.000
_cell.angle_alpha   90.00
_cell.angle_beta   90.00
_cell.angle_gamma   90.00
#
_symmetry.space_group_name_H-M   'P 1'
#
loop_
_entity.id
_entity.type
_entity.pdbx_description
1 polymer ?
#
loop_
_entity_poly.entity_id
_entity_poly.type
_entity_poly.pdbx_seq_one_letter_code
_entity_poly.pdbx_strand_id
1 'polypeptide(L)'
;MKKLLIMLAFASVSVAGMAQDNESAVPEMKYSVATNSFWSNWFVQANLAGSVFYSNEEMGYGLSKSPFKGFRNNLGFSVAIGKWFTPGIGLRTKFNGVWGRTVASDDKDLNASKYWVLNEQVLFNLSNMICGYNETRVWNFIPYLGAGYGRNMSYNRYGMDLNLGILNTFRLSRKVAINLDLSWAWFEPDFDGITEDGPTATGWPKTCDNMLNVEVGITYNLGKAKWDKTPDVEALKALSQGQIDALNAQLADAQSENAKLKDMLANQKPAETKVVKEVVAAPVSVFFNIGKSKIASKKDLQNVKDLVEVAKANNSKIVVTGYADSKTGSASWNKKLSQKRADTVADELVNMGVSRDNI
;
A
#
# COMPACT_ATOMS: atom_id res chain seq x y z
N MET A 1 22.71 -4.19 -6.44
CA MET A 1 23.03 -5.31 -5.53
C MET A 1 22.04 -5.44 -4.35
N LYS A 2 21.62 -4.37 -3.67
CA LYS A 2 20.65 -4.46 -2.54
C LYS A 2 19.26 -5.02 -2.93
N LYS A 3 18.77 -4.78 -4.16
CA LYS A 3 17.50 -5.32 -4.66
C LYS A 3 17.53 -6.83 -4.98
N LEU A 4 18.71 -7.34 -5.33
CA LEU A 4 18.91 -8.77 -5.65
C LEU A 4 18.93 -9.63 -4.37
N LEU A 5 19.46 -9.11 -3.28
CA LEU A 5 19.49 -9.78 -1.97
C LEU A 5 18.07 -9.95 -1.38
N ILE A 6 17.18 -8.98 -1.62
CA ILE A 6 15.78 -9.05 -1.18
C ILE A 6 15.01 -10.11 -2.02
N MET A 7 15.28 -10.24 -3.31
CA MET A 7 14.67 -11.29 -4.14
C MET A 7 15.13 -12.70 -3.76
N LEU A 8 16.38 -12.88 -3.34
CA LEU A 8 16.87 -14.19 -2.88
C LEU A 8 16.24 -14.62 -1.53
N ALA A 9 15.96 -13.68 -0.64
CA ALA A 9 15.25 -13.97 0.61
C ALA A 9 13.80 -14.42 0.38
N PHE A 10 13.14 -13.93 -0.67
CA PHE A 10 11.79 -14.36 -1.03
C PHE A 10 11.75 -15.74 -1.73
N ALA A 11 12.81 -16.13 -2.44
CA ALA A 11 12.86 -17.41 -3.12
C ALA A 11 13.06 -18.61 -2.16
N SER A 12 13.61 -18.38 -0.97
CA SER A 12 13.86 -19.44 0.01
C SER A 12 12.66 -19.78 0.91
N VAL A 13 11.61 -18.93 0.94
CA VAL A 13 10.40 -19.14 1.75
C VAL A 13 9.32 -19.95 1.01
N SER A 14 9.47 -20.16 -0.29
CA SER A 14 8.47 -20.82 -1.13
C SER A 14 8.54 -22.36 -1.17
N VAL A 15 9.40 -23.02 -0.39
CA VAL A 15 9.61 -24.49 -0.44
C VAL A 15 8.99 -25.25 0.74
N ALA A 16 8.43 -24.59 1.74
CA ALA A 16 7.64 -25.26 2.78
C ALA A 16 6.14 -25.12 2.48
N GLY A 17 5.65 -25.98 1.58
CA GLY A 17 4.23 -26.14 1.39
C GLY A 17 3.56 -26.73 2.63
N MET A 18 2.80 -25.90 3.33
CA MET A 18 1.54 -26.25 4.01
C MET A 18 0.71 -24.99 4.10
N ALA A 19 -0.47 -25.07 3.51
CA ALA A 19 -1.47 -24.02 3.47
C ALA A 19 -1.78 -23.47 4.86
N GLN A 20 -1.42 -22.21 5.06
CA GLN A 20 -2.14 -21.31 5.95
C GLN A 20 -1.97 -19.92 5.36
N ASP A 21 -3.08 -19.32 4.92
CA ASP A 21 -3.19 -17.93 4.50
C ASP A 21 -2.79 -16.99 5.64
N ASN A 22 -1.49 -16.78 5.79
CA ASN A 22 -0.91 -15.64 6.44
C ASN A 22 0.32 -15.30 5.60
N GLU A 23 0.14 -14.40 4.62
CA GLU A 23 1.27 -13.61 4.13
C GLU A 23 1.95 -13.05 5.37
N SER A 24 3.11 -13.59 5.71
CA SER A 24 3.95 -13.05 6.78
C SER A 24 4.36 -11.65 6.33
N ALA A 25 3.58 -10.65 6.73
CA ALA A 25 3.82 -9.27 6.36
C ALA A 25 5.26 -8.93 6.79
N VAL A 26 6.07 -8.53 5.82
CA VAL A 26 7.45 -8.10 6.08
C VAL A 26 7.40 -6.99 7.14
N PRO A 27 8.09 -7.12 8.27
CA PRO A 27 8.09 -6.08 9.30
C PRO A 27 8.53 -4.75 8.69
N GLU A 28 7.73 -3.71 8.89
CA GLU A 28 7.95 -2.37 8.36
C GLU A 28 8.28 -1.39 9.47
N MET A 29 9.24 -0.50 9.23
CA MET A 29 9.56 0.58 10.15
C MET A 29 8.41 1.58 10.22
N LYS A 30 8.00 1.96 11.46
CA LYS A 30 6.85 2.84 11.71
C LYS A 30 7.02 4.25 11.11
N TYR A 31 8.22 4.78 11.17
CA TYR A 31 8.50 6.18 10.84
C TYR A 31 9.39 6.36 9.60
N SER A 32 9.92 5.28 9.04
CA SER A 32 10.81 5.35 7.89
C SER A 32 10.09 4.98 6.60
N VAL A 33 10.30 5.80 5.58
CA VAL A 33 9.76 5.59 4.24
C VAL A 33 10.85 5.71 3.19
N ALA A 34 10.69 5.00 2.09
CA ALA A 34 11.58 5.09 0.95
C ALA A 34 11.44 6.47 0.27
N THR A 35 12.56 7.01 -0.21
CA THR A 35 12.55 8.27 -0.96
C THR A 35 11.78 8.11 -2.27
N ASN A 36 10.86 9.02 -2.51
CA ASN A 36 10.11 9.10 -3.75
C ASN A 36 10.83 9.98 -4.79
N SER A 37 10.43 9.84 -6.06
CA SER A 37 10.93 10.71 -7.13
C SER A 37 10.47 12.16 -6.93
N PHE A 38 11.17 13.11 -7.57
CA PHE A 38 10.80 14.54 -7.51
C PHE A 38 9.34 14.79 -7.92
N TRP A 39 8.82 14.10 -8.92
CA TRP A 39 7.46 14.28 -9.43
C TRP A 39 6.37 13.60 -8.62
N SER A 40 6.72 12.89 -7.55
CA SER A 40 5.77 12.28 -6.63
C SER A 40 5.32 13.25 -5.55
N ASN A 41 4.11 13.00 -5.02
CA ASN A 41 3.57 13.68 -3.84
C ASN A 41 3.32 15.19 -4.01
N TRP A 42 3.11 15.63 -5.24
CA TRP A 42 2.56 16.95 -5.51
C TRP A 42 1.05 16.97 -5.28
N PHE A 43 0.52 18.10 -4.92
CA PHE A 43 -0.92 18.31 -4.78
C PHE A 43 -1.32 19.70 -5.26
N VAL A 44 -2.57 19.83 -5.65
CA VAL A 44 -3.23 21.12 -5.94
C VAL A 44 -4.47 21.24 -5.06
N GLN A 45 -4.82 22.46 -4.70
CA GLN A 45 -5.99 22.77 -3.88
C GLN A 45 -6.81 23.88 -4.53
N ALA A 46 -8.13 23.78 -4.38
CA ALA A 46 -9.06 24.84 -4.73
C ALA A 46 -10.08 24.95 -3.59
N ASN A 47 -10.22 26.13 -3.02
CA ASN A 47 -11.03 26.37 -1.84
C ASN A 47 -11.95 27.59 -2.02
N LEU A 48 -13.10 27.51 -1.39
CA LEU A 48 -13.91 28.67 -1.05
C LEU A 48 -13.41 29.23 0.27
N ALA A 49 -13.17 30.51 0.33
CA ALA A 49 -12.60 31.21 1.48
C ALA A 49 -13.59 32.20 2.07
N GLY A 50 -13.77 32.14 3.38
CA GLY A 50 -14.39 33.22 4.16
C GLY A 50 -13.27 33.99 4.85
N SER A 51 -13.12 35.28 4.55
CA SER A 51 -12.10 36.14 5.14
C SER A 51 -12.74 37.18 6.06
N VAL A 52 -12.08 37.47 7.17
CA VAL A 52 -12.48 38.50 8.12
C VAL A 52 -11.27 39.38 8.37
N PHE A 53 -11.39 40.65 8.06
CA PHE A 53 -10.32 41.65 8.18
C PHE A 53 -10.45 42.51 9.43
N TYR A 54 -9.33 42.83 10.04
CA TYR A 54 -9.20 43.69 11.20
C TYR A 54 -8.07 44.68 10.94
N SER A 55 -8.41 45.90 10.60
CA SER A 55 -7.44 46.98 10.44
C SER A 55 -6.85 47.39 11.80
N ASN A 56 -5.62 47.80 11.84
CA ASN A 56 -4.97 48.28 13.04
C ASN A 56 -5.54 49.65 13.49
N GLU A 57 -6.00 50.49 12.53
CA GLU A 57 -6.57 51.82 12.76
C GLU A 57 -8.03 51.79 13.30
N GLU A 58 -8.74 50.65 13.18
CA GLU A 58 -10.09 50.53 13.74
C GLU A 58 -10.15 50.64 15.27
N MET A 59 -8.98 50.59 15.94
CA MET A 59 -8.87 50.76 17.38
C MET A 59 -9.20 52.18 17.77
N GLY A 60 -10.31 52.37 18.44
CA GLY A 60 -10.78 53.70 18.87
C GLY A 60 -12.06 54.17 18.17
N TYR A 61 -12.43 53.55 17.07
CA TYR A 61 -13.72 53.84 16.39
C TYR A 61 -14.91 53.08 16.99
N GLY A 62 -14.70 52.25 18.02
CA GLY A 62 -15.78 51.50 18.68
C GLY A 62 -16.44 50.42 17.81
N LEU A 63 -15.80 50.03 16.74
CA LEU A 63 -16.30 49.02 15.80
C LEU A 63 -16.41 47.65 16.43
N SER A 64 -17.46 46.93 16.09
CA SER A 64 -17.66 45.57 16.59
C SER A 64 -16.57 44.62 16.06
N LYS A 65 -15.86 43.93 16.95
CA LYS A 65 -14.83 42.92 16.60
C LYS A 65 -15.40 41.54 16.26
N SER A 66 -16.73 41.39 16.22
CA SER A 66 -17.35 40.10 15.86
C SER A 66 -17.04 39.74 14.41
N PRO A 67 -16.51 38.50 14.13
CA PRO A 67 -16.21 38.05 12.78
C PRO A 67 -17.45 37.91 11.90
N PHE A 68 -18.63 37.87 12.49
CA PHE A 68 -19.90 37.72 11.77
C PHE A 68 -20.49 39.03 11.27
N LYS A 69 -19.84 40.15 11.53
CA LYS A 69 -20.29 41.44 11.02
C LYS A 69 -20.02 41.60 9.52
N GLY A 70 -21.06 41.94 8.77
CA GLY A 70 -21.00 42.01 7.31
C GLY A 70 -20.02 43.06 6.77
N PHE A 71 -19.66 44.08 7.56
CA PHE A 71 -18.73 45.11 7.12
C PHE A 71 -17.27 44.67 7.11
N ARG A 72 -16.91 43.56 7.80
CA ARG A 72 -15.54 43.02 7.84
C ARG A 72 -15.36 41.66 7.18
N ASN A 73 -16.42 40.89 6.96
CA ASN A 73 -16.33 39.59 6.35
C ASN A 73 -16.54 39.60 4.84
N ASN A 74 -15.90 38.71 4.15
CA ASN A 74 -16.01 38.55 2.71
C ASN A 74 -15.88 37.07 2.30
N LEU A 75 -16.50 36.73 1.18
CA LEU A 75 -16.30 35.46 0.51
C LEU A 75 -15.33 35.66 -0.64
N GLY A 76 -14.38 34.77 -0.75
CA GLY A 76 -13.37 34.73 -1.79
C GLY A 76 -13.04 33.27 -2.18
N PHE A 77 -11.93 33.12 -2.84
CA PHE A 77 -11.40 31.81 -3.18
C PHE A 77 -9.90 31.75 -2.95
N SER A 78 -9.38 30.56 -2.81
CA SER A 78 -7.95 30.32 -2.85
C SER A 78 -7.60 29.14 -3.73
N VAL A 79 -6.40 29.16 -4.30
CA VAL A 79 -5.81 28.04 -5.01
C VAL A 79 -4.40 27.81 -4.49
N ALA A 80 -3.98 26.56 -4.46
CA ALA A 80 -2.63 26.26 -4.01
C ALA A 80 -2.03 25.11 -4.79
N ILE A 81 -0.71 25.12 -4.87
CA ILE A 81 0.11 24.00 -5.31
C ILE A 81 1.11 23.69 -4.22
N GLY A 82 1.35 22.41 -3.95
CA GLY A 82 2.31 22.04 -2.94
C GLY A 82 2.91 20.66 -3.20
N LYS A 83 3.90 20.35 -2.39
CA LYS A 83 4.63 19.08 -2.45
C LYS A 83 4.95 18.60 -1.05
N TRP A 84 4.71 17.32 -0.82
CA TRP A 84 5.21 16.62 0.35
C TRP A 84 6.62 16.08 0.07
N PHE A 85 7.62 16.50 0.83
CA PHE A 85 8.99 16.00 0.76
C PHE A 85 9.18 14.75 1.61
N THR A 86 8.46 14.70 2.72
CA THR A 86 8.33 13.53 3.59
C THR A 86 6.85 13.35 3.95
N PRO A 87 6.44 12.24 4.55
CA PRO A 87 5.08 12.11 5.05
C PRO A 87 4.67 13.19 6.08
N GLY A 88 5.67 13.78 6.76
CA GLY A 88 5.45 14.77 7.82
C GLY A 88 5.69 16.21 7.40
N ILE A 89 6.48 16.49 6.35
CA ILE A 89 6.88 17.85 5.98
C ILE A 89 6.57 18.11 4.52
N GLY A 90 5.88 19.21 4.26
CA GLY A 90 5.52 19.69 2.92
C GLY A 90 5.73 21.18 2.77
N LEU A 91 5.66 21.64 1.55
CA LEU A 91 5.70 23.04 1.15
C LEU A 91 4.49 23.32 0.29
N ARG A 92 3.87 24.51 0.47
CA ARG A 92 2.68 24.92 -0.27
C ARG A 92 2.77 26.39 -0.63
N THR A 93 2.66 26.69 -1.93
CA THR A 93 2.44 28.02 -2.46
C THR A 93 0.94 28.22 -2.59
N LYS A 94 0.38 29.22 -1.95
CA LYS A 94 -1.06 29.51 -1.91
C LYS A 94 -1.35 30.91 -2.36
N PHE A 95 -2.30 31.06 -3.28
CA PHE A 95 -2.84 32.33 -3.76
C PHE A 95 -4.23 32.52 -3.20
N ASN A 96 -4.48 33.66 -2.55
CA ASN A 96 -5.76 34.09 -2.02
C ASN A 96 -6.19 35.40 -2.68
N GLY A 97 -7.44 35.58 -2.93
CA GLY A 97 -8.02 36.84 -3.46
C GLY A 97 -9.17 36.50 -4.40
N VAL A 98 -9.70 37.42 -5.16
CA VAL A 98 -9.32 38.77 -5.60
C VAL A 98 -10.23 39.83 -4.95
N TRP A 99 -11.29 39.41 -4.29
CA TRP A 99 -12.24 40.27 -3.61
C TRP A 99 -12.05 40.15 -2.11
N GLY A 100 -12.12 41.27 -1.44
CA GLY A 100 -11.93 41.31 0.00
C GLY A 100 -12.59 42.54 0.61
N ARG A 101 -12.28 42.73 1.87
CA ARG A 101 -12.62 43.92 2.65
C ARG A 101 -11.45 44.34 3.48
N THR A 102 -11.30 45.64 3.60
CA THR A 102 -10.46 46.27 4.59
C THR A 102 -11.39 47.15 5.45
N VAL A 103 -11.09 47.36 6.73
CA VAL A 103 -12.06 47.90 7.66
C VAL A 103 -11.70 49.35 8.02
N ALA A 104 -12.36 50.29 7.35
CA ALA A 104 -12.28 51.73 7.64
C ALA A 104 -13.50 52.23 8.45
N SER A 105 -14.66 51.55 8.34
CA SER A 105 -15.90 51.96 8.98
C SER A 105 -16.83 50.78 9.25
N ASP A 106 -18.01 51.03 9.81
CA ASP A 106 -19.09 50.05 9.92
C ASP A 106 -19.94 49.92 8.64
N ASP A 107 -19.66 50.74 7.61
CA ASP A 107 -20.28 50.64 6.30
C ASP A 107 -19.62 49.59 5.44
N LYS A 108 -20.42 48.61 5.05
CA LYS A 108 -19.98 47.47 4.22
C LYS A 108 -19.42 47.91 2.86
N ASP A 109 -20.01 48.92 2.24
CA ASP A 109 -19.67 49.30 0.87
C ASP A 109 -18.39 50.14 0.83
N LEU A 110 -18.13 50.93 1.86
CA LEU A 110 -16.88 51.68 2.02
C LEU A 110 -15.68 50.77 2.26
N ASN A 111 -15.89 49.61 2.88
CA ASN A 111 -14.84 48.64 3.16
C ASN A 111 -14.53 47.69 1.97
N ALA A 112 -15.25 47.78 0.85
CA ALA A 112 -15.02 46.91 -0.29
C ALA A 112 -13.65 47.17 -0.93
N SER A 113 -12.84 46.17 -1.02
CA SER A 113 -11.47 46.26 -1.55
C SER A 113 -11.14 45.07 -2.44
N LYS A 114 -10.16 45.24 -3.33
CA LYS A 114 -9.63 44.17 -4.19
C LYS A 114 -8.18 43.95 -3.83
N TYR A 115 -7.87 42.78 -3.37
CA TYR A 115 -6.49 42.39 -3.08
C TYR A 115 -6.21 40.94 -3.44
N TRP A 116 -4.96 40.60 -3.63
CA TRP A 116 -4.47 39.28 -3.69
C TRP A 116 -3.28 39.10 -2.76
N VAL A 117 -3.07 37.85 -2.28
CA VAL A 117 -1.95 37.47 -1.42
C VAL A 117 -1.39 36.17 -1.93
N LEU A 118 -0.09 36.12 -2.06
CA LEU A 118 0.68 34.93 -2.41
C LEU A 118 1.55 34.53 -1.22
N ASN A 119 1.30 33.34 -0.69
CA ASN A 119 2.00 32.82 0.46
C ASN A 119 2.82 31.58 0.12
N GLU A 120 3.99 31.46 0.74
CA GLU A 120 4.76 30.23 0.81
C GLU A 120 4.66 29.67 2.23
N GLN A 121 4.25 28.42 2.38
CA GLN A 121 3.88 27.82 3.66
C GLN A 121 4.57 26.48 3.87
N VAL A 122 5.17 26.30 5.04
CA VAL A 122 5.72 25.01 5.50
C VAL A 122 4.66 24.27 6.26
N LEU A 123 4.34 23.07 5.81
CA LEU A 123 3.28 22.21 6.35
C LEU A 123 3.90 21.11 7.23
N PHE A 124 3.33 20.88 8.40
CA PHE A 124 3.72 19.86 9.35
C PHE A 124 2.59 18.87 9.56
N ASN A 125 2.62 17.70 8.92
CA ASN A 125 1.60 16.67 9.14
C ASN A 125 1.86 15.96 10.47
N LEU A 126 1.35 16.52 11.57
CA LEU A 126 1.53 15.95 12.90
C LEU A 126 0.91 14.56 13.05
N SER A 127 -0.16 14.27 12.32
CA SER A 127 -0.76 12.93 12.33
C SER A 127 0.24 11.87 11.84
N ASN A 128 1.03 12.18 10.81
CA ASN A 128 2.06 11.27 10.31
C ASN A 128 3.35 11.31 11.16
N MET A 129 3.69 12.47 11.71
CA MET A 129 4.91 12.62 12.53
C MET A 129 4.79 11.87 13.86
N ILE A 130 3.62 11.92 14.51
CA ILE A 130 3.40 11.32 15.83
C ILE A 130 2.95 9.85 15.71
N CYS A 131 2.02 9.56 14.79
CA CYS A 131 1.43 8.23 14.66
C CYS A 131 2.11 7.36 13.59
N GLY A 132 3.12 7.87 12.87
CA GLY A 132 3.73 7.21 11.71
C GLY A 132 2.87 7.34 10.46
N TYR A 133 3.49 7.09 9.30
CA TYR A 133 2.79 7.14 8.01
C TYR A 133 1.79 5.98 7.87
N ASN A 134 0.58 6.35 7.46
CA ASN A 134 -0.47 5.39 7.12
C ASN A 134 -1.21 5.85 5.85
N GLU A 135 -1.10 5.05 4.78
CA GLU A 135 -1.74 5.35 3.48
C GLU A 135 -3.28 5.44 3.59
N THR A 136 -3.88 4.71 4.52
CA THR A 136 -5.35 4.66 4.67
C THR A 136 -5.91 5.65 5.68
N ARG A 137 -5.07 6.47 6.29
CA ARG A 137 -5.52 7.46 7.27
C ARG A 137 -6.55 8.41 6.66
N VAL A 138 -7.71 8.52 7.29
CA VAL A 138 -8.83 9.35 6.81
C VAL A 138 -8.59 10.81 7.14
N TRP A 139 -8.15 11.13 8.35
CA TRP A 139 -7.96 12.50 8.84
C TRP A 139 -6.51 12.78 9.13
N ASN A 140 -6.02 13.93 8.63
CA ASN A 140 -4.71 14.47 8.97
C ASN A 140 -4.86 15.88 9.53
N PHE A 141 -4.16 16.13 10.63
CA PHE A 141 -4.02 17.42 11.28
C PHE A 141 -2.65 18.02 10.90
N ILE A 142 -2.67 19.18 10.25
CA ILE A 142 -1.52 19.75 9.58
C ILE A 142 -1.41 21.23 9.94
N PRO A 143 -0.79 21.59 11.07
CA PRO A 143 -0.42 22.98 11.32
C PRO A 143 0.62 23.43 10.30
N TYR A 144 0.62 24.73 10.04
CA TYR A 144 1.59 25.34 9.13
C TYR A 144 1.91 26.76 9.56
N LEU A 145 3.04 27.24 9.09
CA LEU A 145 3.44 28.63 9.17
C LEU A 145 3.94 29.06 7.78
N GLY A 146 3.79 30.33 7.49
CA GLY A 146 4.21 30.87 6.20
C GLY A 146 4.44 32.37 6.24
N ALA A 147 5.00 32.83 5.16
CA ALA A 147 5.15 34.25 4.86
C ALA A 147 4.68 34.49 3.44
N GLY A 148 4.20 35.69 3.19
CA GLY A 148 3.64 36.05 1.91
C GLY A 148 3.85 37.51 1.54
N TYR A 149 3.33 37.78 0.38
CA TYR A 149 3.35 39.11 -0.21
C TYR A 149 2.00 39.37 -0.87
N GLY A 150 1.38 40.47 -0.54
CA GLY A 150 0.09 40.84 -1.06
C GLY A 150 0.10 42.21 -1.75
N ARG A 151 -0.90 42.42 -2.60
CA ARG A 151 -1.19 43.69 -3.19
C ARG A 151 -2.66 44.02 -3.00
N ASN A 152 -2.93 45.14 -2.33
CA ASN A 152 -4.22 45.77 -2.35
C ASN A 152 -4.33 46.66 -3.62
N MET A 153 -5.15 46.21 -4.56
CA MET A 153 -5.30 46.87 -5.86
C MET A 153 -6.20 48.10 -5.78
N SER A 154 -7.08 48.19 -4.77
CA SER A 154 -7.97 49.34 -4.59
C SER A 154 -7.20 50.56 -4.16
N TYR A 155 -6.19 50.41 -3.32
CA TYR A 155 -5.37 51.50 -2.78
C TYR A 155 -3.95 51.54 -3.32
N ASN A 156 -3.60 50.56 -4.22
CA ASN A 156 -2.27 50.41 -4.78
C ASN A 156 -1.18 50.27 -3.70
N ARG A 157 -1.45 49.46 -2.66
CA ARG A 157 -0.54 49.17 -1.57
C ARG A 157 -0.01 47.77 -1.70
N TYR A 158 1.21 47.60 -1.27
CA TYR A 158 1.87 46.29 -1.18
C TYR A 158 2.19 46.05 0.29
N GLY A 159 2.13 44.78 0.69
CA GLY A 159 2.46 44.41 2.06
C GLY A 159 2.94 42.97 2.15
N MET A 160 3.87 42.77 3.05
CA MET A 160 4.27 41.40 3.44
C MET A 160 3.33 40.89 4.52
N ASP A 161 3.17 39.58 4.59
CA ASP A 161 2.43 38.94 5.67
C ASP A 161 3.20 37.78 6.29
N LEU A 162 2.90 37.56 7.56
CA LEU A 162 3.21 36.32 8.26
C LEU A 162 1.91 35.62 8.56
N ASN A 163 1.84 34.33 8.29
CA ASN A 163 0.62 33.60 8.58
C ASN A 163 0.92 32.27 9.27
N LEU A 164 -0.04 31.87 10.09
CA LEU A 164 -0.07 30.55 10.69
C LEU A 164 -1.48 29.97 10.55
N GLY A 165 -1.58 28.66 10.50
CA GLY A 165 -2.87 28.02 10.38
C GLY A 165 -2.85 26.53 10.62
N ILE A 166 -4.03 25.96 10.47
CA ILE A 166 -4.28 24.53 10.66
C ILE A 166 -5.07 24.04 9.45
N LEU A 167 -4.45 23.20 8.66
CA LEU A 167 -5.08 22.49 7.57
C LEU A 167 -5.51 21.11 8.05
N ASN A 168 -6.82 20.85 8.04
CA ASN A 168 -7.37 19.51 8.25
C ASN A 168 -7.73 18.91 6.89
N THR A 169 -7.23 17.71 6.61
CA THR A 169 -7.57 16.99 5.38
C THR A 169 -8.32 15.71 5.69
N PHE A 170 -9.43 15.50 4.98
CA PHE A 170 -10.29 14.33 5.10
C PHE A 170 -10.23 13.55 3.78
N ARG A 171 -9.57 12.42 3.78
CA ARG A 171 -9.35 11.60 2.61
C ARG A 171 -10.64 10.96 2.12
N LEU A 172 -10.99 11.19 0.86
CA LEU A 172 -12.08 10.51 0.16
C LEU A 172 -11.57 9.34 -0.70
N SER A 173 -10.40 9.53 -1.30
CA SER A 173 -9.75 8.51 -2.15
C SER A 173 -8.23 8.66 -2.10
N ARG A 174 -7.49 7.86 -2.86
CA ARG A 174 -6.04 8.03 -3.01
C ARG A 174 -5.66 9.38 -3.62
N LYS A 175 -6.52 9.93 -4.46
CA LYS A 175 -6.26 11.16 -5.22
C LYS A 175 -6.97 12.39 -4.64
N VAL A 176 -8.08 12.22 -3.92
CA VAL A 176 -8.97 13.31 -3.52
C VAL A 176 -9.14 13.34 -2.02
N ALA A 177 -9.02 14.53 -1.44
CA ALA A 177 -9.38 14.82 -0.06
C ALA A 177 -10.18 16.13 0.01
N ILE A 178 -11.09 16.21 0.98
CA ILE A 178 -11.70 17.49 1.41
C ILE A 178 -10.72 18.13 2.37
N ASN A 179 -10.59 19.45 2.32
CA ASN A 179 -9.79 20.23 3.24
C ASN A 179 -10.62 21.30 3.94
N LEU A 180 -10.34 21.48 5.21
CA LEU A 180 -10.78 22.57 6.04
C LEU A 180 -9.52 23.29 6.56
N ASP A 181 -9.34 24.54 6.15
CA ASP A 181 -8.17 25.35 6.46
C ASP A 181 -8.60 26.55 7.31
N LEU A 182 -7.95 26.74 8.44
CA LEU A 182 -8.16 27.86 9.34
C LEU A 182 -6.84 28.59 9.52
N SER A 183 -6.78 29.86 9.19
CA SER A 183 -5.53 30.64 9.28
C SER A 183 -5.73 32.05 9.81
N TRP A 184 -4.66 32.55 10.44
CA TRP A 184 -4.50 33.91 10.86
C TRP A 184 -3.27 34.49 10.18
N ALA A 185 -3.42 35.68 9.58
CA ALA A 185 -2.34 36.41 8.92
C ALA A 185 -2.20 37.79 9.54
N TRP A 186 -0.94 38.20 9.67
CA TRP A 186 -0.54 39.57 10.08
C TRP A 186 0.10 40.25 8.88
N PHE A 187 -0.46 41.35 8.43
CA PHE A 187 0.04 42.16 7.32
C PHE A 187 0.76 43.40 7.84
N GLU A 188 1.60 43.97 6.99
CA GLU A 188 2.15 45.32 7.23
C GLU A 188 1.02 46.33 7.41
N PRO A 189 1.23 47.39 8.25
CA PRO A 189 0.18 48.28 8.69
C PRO A 189 -0.62 48.97 7.58
N ASP A 190 0.01 49.30 6.47
CA ASP A 190 -0.58 50.05 5.36
C ASP A 190 -1.27 49.20 4.31
N PHE A 191 -1.43 47.89 4.57
CA PHE A 191 -1.99 47.00 3.55
C PHE A 191 -3.46 47.34 3.22
N ASP A 192 -4.21 47.81 4.18
CA ASP A 192 -5.60 48.22 3.99
C ASP A 192 -5.76 49.55 3.25
N GLY A 193 -4.67 50.31 3.09
CA GLY A 193 -4.65 51.59 2.39
C GLY A 193 -4.98 52.77 3.26
N ILE A 194 -5.19 52.61 4.57
CA ILE A 194 -5.41 53.65 5.53
C ILE A 194 -4.05 54.12 6.04
N THR A 195 -3.76 55.39 5.91
CA THR A 195 -2.54 56.02 6.43
C THR A 195 -2.86 57.02 7.51
N GLU A 196 -2.52 56.73 8.70
CA GLU A 196 -2.08 57.54 9.83
C GLU A 196 -2.97 58.59 10.51
N ASP A 197 -4.23 58.74 10.29
CA ASP A 197 -5.00 59.74 11.04
C ASP A 197 -5.82 59.22 12.23
N GLY A 198 -5.61 57.94 12.61
CA GLY A 198 -6.31 57.28 13.70
C GLY A 198 -5.41 56.93 14.90
N PRO A 199 -6.02 56.61 16.06
CA PRO A 199 -5.25 56.11 17.21
C PRO A 199 -4.67 54.73 16.89
N THR A 200 -3.42 54.69 16.45
CA THR A 200 -2.68 53.47 16.15
C THR A 200 -2.23 52.79 17.43
N ALA A 201 -2.40 51.47 17.49
CA ALA A 201 -1.83 50.67 18.55
C ALA A 201 -0.31 50.57 18.33
N THR A 202 0.47 50.63 19.41
CA THR A 202 1.93 50.51 19.36
C THR A 202 2.39 49.09 19.69
N GLY A 203 3.41 48.64 18.98
CA GLY A 203 4.09 47.36 19.21
C GLY A 203 3.44 46.17 18.49
N TRP A 204 4.30 45.35 17.91
CA TRP A 204 3.89 44.13 17.22
C TRP A 204 3.18 43.13 18.19
N PRO A 205 2.08 42.44 17.82
CA PRO A 205 1.39 42.47 16.53
C PRO A 205 0.25 43.51 16.42
N LYS A 206 0.13 44.47 17.35
CA LYS A 206 -0.99 45.42 17.42
C LYS A 206 -0.95 46.45 16.30
N THR A 207 0.24 46.72 15.77
CA THR A 207 0.43 47.62 14.63
C THR A 207 0.17 46.96 13.28
N CYS A 208 -0.12 45.66 13.25
CA CYS A 208 -0.35 44.92 12.02
C CYS A 208 -1.84 44.88 11.67
N ASP A 209 -2.14 44.94 10.41
CA ASP A 209 -3.43 44.50 9.89
C ASP A 209 -3.57 42.98 10.05
N ASN A 210 -4.77 42.52 10.35
CA ASN A 210 -4.99 41.11 10.65
C ASN A 210 -6.10 40.55 9.78
N MET A 211 -5.92 39.29 9.36
CA MET A 211 -6.93 38.58 8.59
C MET A 211 -7.12 37.16 9.11
N LEU A 212 -8.33 36.83 9.49
CA LEU A 212 -8.76 35.46 9.76
C LEU A 212 -9.35 34.88 8.50
N ASN A 213 -8.89 33.72 8.09
CA ASN A 213 -9.47 32.96 6.97
C ASN A 213 -9.99 31.60 7.45
N VAL A 214 -11.16 31.25 6.94
CA VAL A 214 -11.76 29.92 7.07
C VAL A 214 -12.07 29.41 5.66
N GLU A 215 -11.48 28.30 5.27
CA GLU A 215 -11.58 27.80 3.90
C GLU A 215 -12.04 26.35 3.88
N VAL A 216 -12.90 26.04 2.94
CA VAL A 216 -13.33 24.66 2.66
C VAL A 216 -13.11 24.40 1.19
N GLY A 217 -12.49 23.26 0.88
CA GLY A 217 -12.19 22.95 -0.51
C GLY A 217 -11.75 21.50 -0.74
N ILE A 218 -11.11 21.32 -1.87
CA ILE A 218 -10.68 20.02 -2.37
C ILE A 218 -9.19 20.05 -2.61
N THR A 219 -8.52 19.00 -2.15
CA THR A 219 -7.13 18.68 -2.49
C THR A 219 -7.11 17.55 -3.51
N TYR A 220 -6.39 17.73 -4.60
CA TYR A 220 -6.13 16.69 -5.59
C TYR A 220 -4.65 16.36 -5.62
N ASN A 221 -4.32 15.08 -5.36
CA ASN A 221 -2.95 14.60 -5.34
C ASN A 221 -2.50 14.15 -6.73
N LEU A 222 -1.38 14.70 -7.19
CA LEU A 222 -0.77 14.44 -8.49
C LEU A 222 0.24 13.28 -8.41
N GLY A 223 0.41 12.57 -9.52
CA GLY A 223 1.41 11.51 -9.62
C GLY A 223 1.23 10.38 -8.61
N LYS A 224 2.33 9.85 -8.11
CA LYS A 224 2.37 8.86 -7.02
C LYS A 224 2.11 9.61 -5.69
N ALA A 225 0.96 9.36 -5.09
CA ALA A 225 0.52 10.02 -3.86
C ALA A 225 0.61 9.09 -2.65
N LYS A 226 1.67 8.30 -2.58
CA LYS A 226 1.94 7.37 -1.48
C LYS A 226 3.42 7.25 -1.23
N TRP A 227 3.76 6.75 -0.04
CA TRP A 227 5.12 6.41 0.35
C TRP A 227 5.20 4.91 0.60
N ASP A 228 6.26 4.29 0.14
CA ASP A 228 6.55 2.91 0.48
C ASP A 228 7.31 2.91 1.81
N LYS A 229 6.88 2.11 2.77
CA LYS A 229 7.59 2.00 4.05
C LYS A 229 8.88 1.23 3.88
N THR A 230 9.87 1.56 4.70
CA THR A 230 11.14 0.85 4.72
C THR A 230 11.00 -0.44 5.53
N PRO A 231 11.45 -1.60 4.99
CA PRO A 231 11.49 -2.84 5.76
C PRO A 231 12.35 -2.69 7.02
N ASP A 232 11.88 -3.25 8.11
CA ASP A 232 12.66 -3.36 9.34
C ASP A 232 13.62 -4.55 9.22
N VAL A 233 14.86 -4.24 8.87
CA VAL A 233 15.90 -5.25 8.62
C VAL A 233 16.26 -6.02 9.89
N GLU A 234 16.21 -5.39 11.06
CA GLU A 234 16.51 -6.05 12.33
C GLU A 234 15.39 -7.01 12.73
N ALA A 235 14.13 -6.58 12.62
CA ALA A 235 12.99 -7.44 12.86
C ALA A 235 12.92 -8.60 11.85
N LEU A 236 13.24 -8.35 10.58
CA LEU A 236 13.31 -9.38 9.55
C LEU A 236 14.42 -10.40 9.84
N LYS A 237 15.57 -9.93 10.33
CA LYS A 237 16.70 -10.76 10.72
C LYS A 237 16.36 -11.63 11.93
N ALA A 238 15.70 -11.06 12.93
CA ALA A 238 15.23 -11.79 14.12
C ALA A 238 14.19 -12.86 13.75
N LEU A 239 13.25 -12.53 12.85
CA LEU A 239 12.26 -13.49 12.33
C LEU A 239 12.94 -14.65 11.59
N SER A 240 13.89 -14.33 10.71
CA SER A 240 14.66 -15.33 9.94
C SER A 240 15.49 -16.22 10.87
N GLN A 241 16.14 -15.64 11.89
CA GLN A 241 16.89 -16.42 12.88
C GLN A 241 15.97 -17.35 13.68
N GLY A 242 14.81 -16.85 14.11
CA GLY A 242 13.83 -17.68 14.80
C GLY A 242 13.32 -18.86 13.95
N GLN A 243 13.15 -18.66 12.64
CA GLN A 243 12.81 -19.76 11.71
C GLN A 243 13.95 -20.78 11.58
N ILE A 244 15.19 -20.31 11.51
CA ILE A 244 16.39 -21.19 11.44
C ILE A 244 16.49 -22.01 12.74
N ASP A 245 16.28 -21.39 13.89
CA ASP A 245 16.35 -22.08 15.19
C ASP A 245 15.23 -23.11 15.32
N ALA A 246 14.01 -22.80 14.87
CA ALA A 246 12.91 -23.76 14.83
C ALA A 246 13.17 -24.94 13.89
N LEU A 247 13.73 -24.69 12.71
CA LEU A 247 14.12 -25.75 11.77
C LEU A 247 15.25 -26.62 12.32
N ASN A 248 16.23 -26.04 13.00
CA ASN A 248 17.31 -26.79 13.65
C ASN A 248 16.78 -27.69 14.77
N ALA A 249 15.79 -27.21 15.56
CA ALA A 249 15.12 -28.00 16.57
C ALA A 249 14.38 -29.21 15.94
N GLN A 250 13.60 -28.97 14.89
CA GLN A 250 12.92 -30.05 14.14
C GLN A 250 13.90 -31.06 13.55
N LEU A 251 15.03 -30.59 13.04
CA LEU A 251 16.09 -31.47 12.52
C LEU A 251 16.70 -32.34 13.62
N ALA A 252 16.97 -31.76 14.80
CA ALA A 252 17.48 -32.50 15.94
C ALA A 252 16.48 -33.55 16.44
N ASP A 253 15.19 -33.22 16.50
CA ASP A 253 14.12 -34.14 16.85
C ASP A 253 14.02 -35.30 15.85
N ALA A 254 14.02 -35.00 14.55
CA ALA A 254 13.99 -36.01 13.48
C ALA A 254 15.24 -36.90 13.50
N GLN A 255 16.42 -36.34 13.81
CA GLN A 255 17.65 -37.13 13.95
C GLN A 255 17.56 -38.07 15.18
N SER A 256 17.01 -37.58 16.31
CA SER A 256 16.79 -38.40 17.50
C SER A 256 15.81 -39.56 17.24
N GLU A 257 14.71 -39.26 16.52
CA GLU A 257 13.73 -40.26 16.13
C GLU A 257 14.33 -41.29 15.17
N ASN A 258 15.13 -40.86 14.20
CA ASN A 258 15.86 -41.78 13.30
C ASN A 258 16.85 -42.69 14.05
N ALA A 259 17.54 -42.14 15.06
CA ALA A 259 18.44 -42.93 15.90
C ALA A 259 17.66 -44.00 16.67
N LYS A 260 16.52 -43.64 17.30
CA LYS A 260 15.64 -44.58 18.00
C LYS A 260 15.09 -45.68 17.06
N LEU A 261 14.66 -45.29 15.84
CA LEU A 261 14.17 -46.24 14.86
C LEU A 261 15.26 -47.21 14.40
N LYS A 262 16.49 -46.72 14.21
CA LYS A 262 17.65 -47.58 13.87
C LYS A 262 17.97 -48.58 14.99
N ASP A 263 17.94 -48.13 16.23
CA ASP A 263 18.16 -48.99 17.40
C ASP A 263 17.06 -50.05 17.53
N MET A 264 15.80 -49.67 17.34
CA MET A 264 14.68 -50.61 17.31
C MET A 264 14.80 -51.62 16.18
N LEU A 265 15.26 -51.21 14.99
CA LEU A 265 15.48 -52.09 13.85
C LEU A 265 16.64 -53.05 14.11
N ALA A 266 17.73 -52.57 14.72
CA ALA A 266 18.89 -53.42 15.10
C ALA A 266 18.55 -54.44 16.18
N ASN A 267 17.63 -54.12 17.09
CA ASN A 267 17.19 -54.99 18.21
C ASN A 267 16.01 -55.90 17.83
N GLN A 268 15.43 -55.77 16.60
CA GLN A 268 14.45 -56.72 16.11
C GLN A 268 15.15 -58.08 15.85
N LYS A 269 14.78 -59.09 16.67
CA LYS A 269 15.18 -60.49 16.35
C LYS A 269 14.71 -60.80 14.92
N PRO A 270 15.55 -61.42 14.08
CA PRO A 270 15.14 -61.82 12.74
C PRO A 270 13.87 -62.67 12.84
N ALA A 271 12.75 -62.16 12.41
CA ALA A 271 11.59 -62.96 12.10
C ALA A 271 12.00 -63.87 10.96
N GLU A 272 11.72 -65.19 11.07
CA GLU A 272 11.93 -66.12 9.97
C GLU A 272 11.33 -65.60 8.69
N THR A 273 12.19 -65.21 7.78
CA THR A 273 11.79 -64.61 6.51
C THR A 273 11.26 -65.71 5.63
N LYS A 274 9.95 -65.87 5.58
CA LYS A 274 9.35 -66.41 4.35
C LYS A 274 9.70 -65.36 3.26
N VAL A 275 10.66 -65.71 2.44
CA VAL A 275 11.07 -64.91 1.29
C VAL A 275 9.90 -64.92 0.30
N VAL A 276 8.98 -63.95 0.48
CA VAL A 276 8.13 -63.53 -0.60
C VAL A 276 9.03 -62.65 -1.47
N LYS A 277 9.48 -63.22 -2.59
CA LYS A 277 10.16 -62.45 -3.63
C LYS A 277 9.14 -61.45 -4.20
N GLU A 278 8.99 -60.31 -3.57
CA GLU A 278 8.27 -59.21 -4.18
C GLU A 278 9.18 -58.59 -5.25
N VAL A 279 8.94 -58.95 -6.48
CA VAL A 279 9.62 -58.34 -7.62
C VAL A 279 8.96 -56.99 -7.84
N VAL A 280 9.48 -55.94 -7.18
CA VAL A 280 9.07 -54.56 -7.44
C VAL A 280 9.68 -54.14 -8.78
N ALA A 281 8.94 -54.33 -9.87
CA ALA A 281 9.30 -53.77 -11.15
C ALA A 281 9.04 -52.25 -11.12
N ALA A 282 9.95 -51.48 -11.71
CA ALA A 282 9.76 -50.02 -11.82
C ALA A 282 8.44 -49.70 -12.59
N PRO A 283 7.65 -48.72 -12.14
CA PRO A 283 6.42 -48.39 -12.82
C PRO A 283 6.67 -47.90 -14.25
N VAL A 284 5.95 -48.45 -15.21
CA VAL A 284 6.02 -48.11 -16.63
C VAL A 284 4.84 -47.19 -16.96
N SER A 285 5.10 -46.07 -17.62
CA SER A 285 4.09 -45.11 -18.01
C SER A 285 3.75 -45.19 -19.48
N VAL A 286 2.45 -45.17 -19.81
CA VAL A 286 1.93 -45.14 -21.19
C VAL A 286 1.14 -43.84 -21.35
N PHE A 287 1.45 -43.05 -22.39
CA PHE A 287 0.88 -41.74 -22.60
C PHE A 287 -0.26 -41.73 -23.61
N PHE A 288 -1.21 -40.82 -23.38
CA PHE A 288 -2.40 -40.62 -24.19
C PHE A 288 -2.53 -39.17 -24.60
N ASN A 289 -3.04 -38.89 -25.79
CA ASN A 289 -3.40 -37.51 -26.17
C ASN A 289 -4.59 -37.02 -25.36
N ILE A 290 -4.70 -35.67 -25.22
CA ILE A 290 -5.76 -35.01 -24.46
C ILE A 290 -7.12 -35.47 -24.98
N GLY A 291 -8.00 -35.90 -24.07
CA GLY A 291 -9.34 -36.35 -24.37
C GLY A 291 -9.44 -37.70 -25.11
N LYS A 292 -8.33 -38.40 -25.38
CA LYS A 292 -8.32 -39.69 -26.07
C LYS A 292 -7.89 -40.83 -25.16
N SER A 293 -8.39 -42.04 -25.44
CA SER A 293 -7.99 -43.30 -24.80
C SER A 293 -7.16 -44.18 -25.70
N LYS A 294 -6.82 -43.76 -26.92
CA LYS A 294 -5.89 -44.48 -27.82
C LYS A 294 -4.45 -44.10 -27.44
N ILE A 295 -3.58 -45.11 -27.32
CA ILE A 295 -2.17 -44.93 -26.99
C ILE A 295 -1.49 -43.98 -27.97
N ALA A 296 -0.80 -42.98 -27.46
CA ALA A 296 -0.20 -41.91 -28.26
C ALA A 296 1.02 -42.37 -29.05
N SER A 297 1.83 -43.23 -28.47
CA SER A 297 3.08 -43.71 -29.08
C SER A 297 3.25 -45.22 -28.93
N LYS A 298 3.55 -45.87 -30.03
CA LYS A 298 3.92 -47.29 -30.00
C LYS A 298 5.25 -47.54 -29.28
N LYS A 299 6.08 -46.51 -29.09
CA LYS A 299 7.34 -46.63 -28.34
C LYS A 299 7.11 -46.91 -26.86
N ASP A 300 6.00 -46.37 -26.29
CA ASP A 300 5.64 -46.62 -24.90
C ASP A 300 5.34 -48.08 -24.62
N LEU A 301 4.85 -48.81 -25.64
CA LEU A 301 4.59 -50.26 -25.58
C LEU A 301 5.86 -51.10 -25.54
N GLN A 302 7.01 -50.58 -25.94
CA GLN A 302 8.28 -51.33 -25.87
C GLN A 302 8.68 -51.58 -24.40
N ASN A 303 8.59 -50.54 -23.57
CA ASN A 303 8.89 -50.67 -22.14
C ASN A 303 7.86 -51.57 -21.41
N VAL A 304 6.62 -51.61 -21.92
CA VAL A 304 5.56 -52.50 -21.42
C VAL A 304 5.88 -53.95 -21.75
N LYS A 305 6.51 -54.27 -22.91
CA LYS A 305 6.93 -55.64 -23.25
C LYS A 305 7.94 -56.21 -22.28
N ASP A 306 8.92 -55.39 -21.88
CA ASP A 306 9.95 -55.85 -20.92
C ASP A 306 9.30 -56.17 -19.56
N LEU A 307 8.33 -55.33 -19.12
CA LEU A 307 7.54 -55.57 -17.91
C LEU A 307 6.72 -56.90 -18.03
N VAL A 308 6.11 -57.15 -19.19
CA VAL A 308 5.33 -58.38 -19.47
C VAL A 308 6.22 -59.63 -19.39
N GLU A 309 7.43 -59.59 -19.94
CA GLU A 309 8.36 -60.71 -19.84
C GLU A 309 8.73 -61.02 -18.40
N VAL A 310 9.05 -59.99 -17.60
CA VAL A 310 9.34 -60.13 -16.17
C VAL A 310 8.13 -60.67 -15.40
N ALA A 311 6.93 -60.16 -15.67
CA ALA A 311 5.71 -60.61 -15.01
C ALA A 311 5.36 -62.06 -15.33
N LYS A 312 5.53 -62.48 -16.59
CA LYS A 312 5.34 -63.88 -17.01
C LYS A 312 6.36 -64.80 -16.36
N ALA A 313 7.63 -64.41 -16.35
CA ALA A 313 8.69 -65.22 -15.75
C ALA A 313 8.50 -65.47 -14.26
N ASN A 314 7.90 -64.53 -13.57
CA ASN A 314 7.69 -64.61 -12.13
C ASN A 314 6.22 -64.90 -11.71
N ASN A 315 5.33 -65.14 -12.67
CA ASN A 315 3.89 -65.33 -12.46
C ASN A 315 3.28 -64.19 -11.57
N SER A 316 3.70 -62.94 -11.83
CA SER A 316 3.32 -61.76 -11.03
C SER A 316 2.08 -61.09 -11.57
N LYS A 317 1.32 -60.43 -10.68
CA LYS A 317 0.19 -59.58 -11.06
C LYS A 317 0.67 -58.21 -11.53
N ILE A 318 0.00 -57.66 -12.57
CA ILE A 318 0.25 -56.33 -13.09
C ILE A 318 -0.93 -55.43 -12.71
N VAL A 319 -0.67 -54.35 -12.00
CA VAL A 319 -1.70 -53.34 -11.67
C VAL A 319 -1.65 -52.23 -12.70
N VAL A 320 -2.76 -51.96 -13.37
CA VAL A 320 -2.90 -50.90 -14.36
C VAL A 320 -3.75 -49.80 -13.77
N THR A 321 -3.20 -48.58 -13.66
CA THR A 321 -3.89 -47.42 -13.15
C THR A 321 -4.00 -46.33 -14.22
N GLY A 322 -5.22 -45.93 -14.57
CA GLY A 322 -5.47 -44.89 -15.54
C GLY A 322 -5.62 -43.51 -14.89
N TYR A 323 -5.06 -42.49 -15.52
CA TYR A 323 -5.16 -41.12 -15.08
C TYR A 323 -5.77 -40.21 -16.17
N ALA A 324 -6.52 -39.21 -15.76
CA ALA A 324 -7.00 -38.13 -16.62
C ALA A 324 -6.78 -36.79 -15.93
N ASP A 325 -6.57 -35.72 -16.71
CA ASP A 325 -6.33 -34.37 -16.20
C ASP A 325 -7.58 -33.82 -15.50
N SER A 326 -7.40 -33.31 -14.28
CA SER A 326 -8.50 -32.71 -13.48
C SER A 326 -8.86 -31.30 -13.92
N LYS A 327 -8.04 -30.65 -14.75
CA LYS A 327 -8.25 -29.26 -15.18
C LYS A 327 -9.12 -29.13 -16.43
N THR A 328 -9.31 -30.23 -17.17
CA THR A 328 -10.09 -30.25 -18.40
C THR A 328 -11.25 -31.25 -18.30
N GLY A 329 -12.47 -30.83 -18.63
CA GLY A 329 -13.65 -31.66 -18.57
C GLY A 329 -14.28 -31.82 -17.18
N SER A 330 -15.45 -32.50 -17.09
CA SER A 330 -16.11 -32.78 -15.82
C SER A 330 -15.47 -33.96 -15.08
N ALA A 331 -15.62 -34.01 -13.76
CA ALA A 331 -15.12 -35.11 -12.93
C ALA A 331 -15.65 -36.50 -13.39
N SER A 332 -16.93 -36.57 -13.78
CA SER A 332 -17.55 -37.78 -14.29
C SER A 332 -16.97 -38.21 -15.64
N TRP A 333 -16.69 -37.26 -16.52
CA TRP A 333 -16.02 -37.51 -17.80
C TRP A 333 -14.59 -38.02 -17.59
N ASN A 334 -13.82 -37.35 -16.73
CA ASN A 334 -12.45 -37.71 -16.44
C ASN A 334 -12.34 -39.09 -15.78
N LYS A 335 -13.27 -39.45 -14.92
CA LYS A 335 -13.35 -40.79 -14.35
C LYS A 335 -13.60 -41.87 -15.45
N LYS A 336 -14.50 -41.60 -16.39
CA LYS A 336 -14.74 -42.51 -17.53
C LYS A 336 -13.55 -42.57 -18.46
N LEU A 337 -12.87 -41.46 -18.68
CA LEU A 337 -11.68 -41.40 -19.54
C LEU A 337 -10.50 -42.16 -18.91
N SER A 338 -10.26 -42.02 -17.61
CA SER A 338 -9.19 -42.74 -16.90
C SER A 338 -9.44 -44.25 -16.92
N GLN A 339 -10.67 -44.68 -16.72
CA GLN A 339 -11.04 -46.09 -16.82
C GLN A 339 -10.78 -46.63 -18.23
N LYS A 340 -11.25 -45.94 -19.27
CA LYS A 340 -11.00 -46.35 -20.67
C LYS A 340 -9.52 -46.45 -21.03
N ARG A 341 -8.66 -45.61 -20.44
CA ARG A 341 -7.22 -45.65 -20.62
C ARG A 341 -6.62 -46.88 -19.96
N ALA A 342 -7.04 -47.16 -18.71
CA ALA A 342 -6.62 -48.39 -18.04
C ALA A 342 -7.05 -49.65 -18.82
N ASP A 343 -8.30 -49.71 -19.28
CA ASP A 343 -8.82 -50.83 -20.07
C ASP A 343 -8.03 -51.03 -21.38
N THR A 344 -7.70 -49.91 -22.08
CA THR A 344 -6.88 -49.97 -23.31
C THR A 344 -5.49 -50.58 -23.06
N VAL A 345 -4.84 -50.25 -21.96
CA VAL A 345 -3.54 -50.80 -21.60
C VAL A 345 -3.68 -52.24 -21.16
N ALA A 346 -4.74 -52.59 -20.41
CA ALA A 346 -5.02 -53.96 -20.01
C ALA A 346 -5.26 -54.88 -21.24
N ASP A 347 -6.00 -54.40 -22.25
CA ASP A 347 -6.24 -55.13 -23.48
C ASP A 347 -4.91 -55.38 -24.27
N GLU A 348 -4.01 -54.38 -24.30
CA GLU A 348 -2.68 -54.54 -24.89
C GLU A 348 -1.82 -55.55 -24.13
N LEU A 349 -1.90 -55.58 -22.80
CA LEU A 349 -1.22 -56.61 -21.99
C LEU A 349 -1.73 -58.04 -22.32
N VAL A 350 -3.04 -58.17 -22.49
CA VAL A 350 -3.64 -59.45 -22.92
C VAL A 350 -3.15 -59.82 -24.33
N ASN A 351 -3.11 -58.87 -25.26
CA ASN A 351 -2.55 -59.10 -26.62
C ASN A 351 -1.07 -59.52 -26.58
N MET A 352 -0.32 -59.05 -25.58
CA MET A 352 1.07 -59.49 -25.33
C MET A 352 1.16 -60.82 -24.57
N GLY A 353 0.02 -61.47 -24.29
CA GLY A 353 -0.07 -62.82 -23.73
C GLY A 353 -0.03 -62.86 -22.19
N VAL A 354 -0.43 -61.82 -21.49
CA VAL A 354 -0.68 -61.88 -20.06
C VAL A 354 -2.10 -62.39 -19.80
N SER A 355 -2.27 -63.32 -18.86
CA SER A 355 -3.60 -63.75 -18.46
C SER A 355 -4.39 -62.57 -17.83
N ARG A 356 -5.67 -62.42 -18.17
CA ARG A 356 -6.52 -61.36 -17.61
C ARG A 356 -6.67 -61.46 -16.09
N ASP A 357 -6.52 -62.66 -15.53
CA ASP A 357 -6.54 -62.87 -14.07
C ASP A 357 -5.31 -62.32 -13.34
N ASN A 358 -4.28 -62.00 -14.11
CA ASN A 358 -3.05 -61.40 -13.61
C ASN A 358 -2.96 -59.86 -13.87
N ILE A 359 -4.06 -59.22 -14.32
CA ILE A 359 -4.11 -57.79 -14.60
C ILE A 359 -5.13 -57.09 -13.71
#